data_7484cad8798ba6e09a12fe359ff9a323
#
_entry.id   7484cad8798ba6e09a12fe359ff9a323
#
_cell.length_a   1.000
_cell.length_b   1.000
_cell.length_c   1.000
_cell.angle_alpha   90.00
_cell.angle_beta   90.00
_cell.angle_gamma   90.00
#
_symmetry.space_group_name_H-M   'P 1'
#
loop_
_entity.id
_entity.type
_entity.pdbx_description
1 polymer ?
#
loop_
_entity_poly.entity_id
_entity_poly.type
_entity_poly.pdbx_seq_one_letter_code
_entity_poly.pdbx_strand_id
1 'polypeptide(L)'
;MSWLQKLLPPKINRTGTGAKRNVPEGLWSKCPSCAAVLYATDLERNANVCPKCAFHNRISARVRLDLLLDAEGRFEIGVEVGSVDSLKFKDDKRYSDRLEEAEKETGESLSLIHI
;
A
#
# COMPACT_ATOMS: atom_id res chain seq x y z
N MET A 1 -51.53 11.85 36.85
CA MET A 1 -50.17 11.85 36.27
C MET A 1 -49.19 11.69 37.39
N SER A 2 -48.42 10.60 37.39
CA SER A 2 -47.58 10.22 38.51
C SER A 2 -46.31 11.08 38.57
N TRP A 3 -46.02 11.67 39.72
CA TRP A 3 -44.85 12.50 40.01
C TRP A 3 -43.52 11.76 39.77
N LEU A 4 -43.54 10.42 39.83
CA LEU A 4 -42.41 9.54 39.56
C LEU A 4 -41.84 9.65 38.12
N GLN A 5 -42.60 10.08 37.14
CA GLN A 5 -42.15 10.28 35.78
C GLN A 5 -41.21 11.46 35.61
N LYS A 6 -41.21 12.41 36.56
CA LYS A 6 -40.29 13.58 36.55
C LYS A 6 -38.90 13.29 37.12
N LEU A 7 -38.72 12.14 37.81
CA LEU A 7 -37.47 11.74 38.41
C LEU A 7 -36.61 10.82 37.50
N LEU A 8 -37.17 10.35 36.39
CA LEU A 8 -36.44 9.54 35.48
C LEU A 8 -35.57 10.44 34.57
N PRO A 9 -34.25 10.14 34.44
CA PRO A 9 -33.40 10.87 33.52
C PRO A 9 -33.94 10.74 32.09
N PRO A 10 -33.79 11.79 31.26
CA PRO A 10 -34.27 11.74 29.92
C PRO A 10 -33.67 10.55 29.16
N LYS A 11 -34.53 9.69 28.60
CA LYS A 11 -34.07 8.63 27.69
C LYS A 11 -33.50 9.29 26.45
N ILE A 12 -32.19 9.17 26.30
CA ILE A 12 -31.51 9.53 25.05
C ILE A 12 -31.96 8.52 24.01
N ASN A 13 -32.98 8.86 23.23
CA ASN A 13 -33.32 8.11 22.03
C ASN A 13 -32.17 8.33 21.03
N ARG A 14 -31.30 7.36 20.90
CA ARG A 14 -30.34 7.29 19.78
C ARG A 14 -31.13 7.00 18.49
N THR A 15 -31.90 7.97 18.03
CA THR A 15 -32.46 8.00 16.69
C THR A 15 -31.35 8.47 15.76
N GLY A 16 -30.57 7.55 15.32
CA GLY A 16 -29.53 7.78 14.34
C GLY A 16 -28.85 6.47 14.07
N THR A 17 -29.38 5.70 13.14
CA THR A 17 -28.58 4.78 12.37
C THR A 17 -27.58 5.64 11.59
N GLY A 18 -26.63 6.24 12.30
CA GLY A 18 -25.46 6.83 11.69
C GLY A 18 -24.79 5.70 10.93
N ALA A 19 -24.87 5.76 9.60
CA ALA A 19 -24.08 4.90 8.75
C ALA A 19 -22.69 4.89 9.36
N LYS A 20 -22.20 3.71 9.78
CA LYS A 20 -20.82 3.54 10.21
C LYS A 20 -20.00 4.15 9.10
N ARG A 21 -19.39 5.31 9.36
CA ARG A 21 -18.39 5.87 8.45
C ARG A 21 -17.27 4.87 8.43
N ASN A 22 -17.28 3.98 7.45
CA ASN A 22 -16.15 3.11 7.20
C ASN A 22 -14.96 4.03 6.94
N VAL A 23 -14.01 4.01 7.84
CA VAL A 23 -12.71 4.62 7.59
C VAL A 23 -12.13 3.85 6.41
N PRO A 24 -11.75 4.51 5.31
CA PRO A 24 -11.17 3.82 4.17
C PRO A 24 -9.98 2.97 4.62
N GLU A 25 -9.93 1.73 4.18
CA GLU A 25 -8.79 0.86 4.43
C GLU A 25 -7.54 1.47 3.79
N GLY A 26 -6.39 1.33 4.44
CA GLY A 26 -5.12 1.84 3.91
C GLY A 26 -4.72 3.25 4.37
N LEU A 27 -5.58 3.98 5.09
CA LEU A 27 -5.22 5.31 5.62
C LEU A 27 -4.11 5.26 6.67
N TRP A 28 -3.98 4.16 7.39
CA TRP A 28 -3.03 3.98 8.47
C TRP A 28 -2.11 2.81 8.19
N SER A 29 -0.83 3.02 8.42
CA SER A 29 0.20 2.00 8.35
C SER A 29 0.92 1.89 9.70
N LYS A 30 1.32 0.68 10.06
CA LYS A 30 2.08 0.43 11.29
C LYS A 30 3.53 0.17 10.93
N CYS A 31 4.43 0.93 11.53
CA CYS A 31 5.85 0.72 11.34
C CYS A 31 6.26 -0.66 11.88
N PRO A 32 6.94 -1.51 11.10
CA PRO A 32 7.36 -2.84 11.57
C PRO A 32 8.48 -2.79 12.62
N SER A 33 9.24 -1.72 12.66
CA SER A 33 10.35 -1.55 13.60
C SER A 33 9.89 -0.99 14.95
N CYS A 34 9.22 0.16 14.97
CA CYS A 34 8.85 0.84 16.22
C CYS A 34 7.37 0.72 16.59
N ALA A 35 6.58 -0.03 15.79
CA ALA A 35 5.15 -0.23 15.97
C ALA A 35 4.29 1.05 15.98
N ALA A 36 4.86 2.20 15.64
CA ALA A 36 4.13 3.46 15.55
C ALA A 36 3.07 3.39 14.45
N VAL A 37 1.89 3.92 14.73
CA VAL A 37 0.84 4.11 13.73
C VAL A 37 1.12 5.41 13.00
N LEU A 38 1.16 5.35 11.68
CA LEU A 38 1.54 6.44 10.79
C LEU A 38 0.46 6.63 9.73
N TYR A 39 0.29 7.84 9.28
CA TYR A 39 -0.58 8.11 8.13
C TYR A 39 0.12 7.66 6.85
N ALA A 40 -0.60 6.98 5.96
CA ALA A 40 -0.03 6.49 4.71
C ALA A 40 0.52 7.64 3.85
N THR A 41 -0.24 8.74 3.76
CA THR A 41 0.18 9.94 3.03
C THR A 41 1.44 10.61 3.60
N ASP A 42 1.64 10.56 4.91
CA ASP A 42 2.85 11.11 5.53
C ASP A 42 4.06 10.23 5.27
N LEU A 43 3.86 8.90 5.24
CA LEU A 43 4.89 7.96 4.82
C LEU A 43 5.31 8.18 3.37
N GLU A 44 4.35 8.33 2.46
CA GLU A 44 4.62 8.60 1.05
C GLU A 44 5.42 9.89 0.87
N ARG A 45 5.04 10.98 1.55
CA ARG A 45 5.78 12.26 1.53
C ARG A 45 7.20 12.13 2.06
N ASN A 46 7.43 11.22 2.99
CA ASN A 46 8.75 10.95 3.58
C ASN A 46 9.45 9.76 2.91
N ALA A 47 9.22 9.53 1.62
CA ALA A 47 9.83 8.46 0.84
C ALA A 47 9.68 7.06 1.50
N ASN A 48 8.57 6.79 2.15
CA ASN A 48 8.29 5.60 2.93
C ASN A 48 9.27 5.33 4.10
N VAL A 49 9.95 6.37 4.58
CA VAL A 49 10.79 6.30 5.78
C VAL A 49 9.97 6.67 7.01
N CYS A 50 10.06 5.88 8.06
CA CYS A 50 9.36 6.15 9.31
C CYS A 50 9.93 7.42 9.97
N PRO A 51 9.12 8.46 10.24
CA PRO A 51 9.59 9.69 10.85
C PRO A 51 10.01 9.53 12.32
N LYS A 52 9.62 8.42 12.96
CA LYS A 52 9.93 8.19 14.39
C LYS A 52 11.21 7.41 14.63
N CYS A 53 11.52 6.43 13.77
CA CYS A 53 12.67 5.54 13.98
C CYS A 53 13.59 5.45 12.77
N ALA A 54 13.32 6.22 11.70
CA ALA A 54 14.07 6.19 10.45
C ALA A 54 14.11 4.81 9.75
N PHE A 55 13.19 3.91 10.07
CA PHE A 55 13.08 2.64 9.40
C PHE A 55 12.60 2.83 7.96
N HIS A 56 13.32 2.28 7.00
CA HIS A 56 12.99 2.33 5.58
C HIS A 56 12.02 1.19 5.24
N ASN A 57 10.79 1.55 4.91
CA ASN A 57 9.80 0.60 4.40
C ASN A 57 10.10 0.29 2.93
N ARG A 58 9.59 -0.85 2.47
CA ARG A 58 9.71 -1.25 1.08
C ARG A 58 8.94 -0.31 0.16
N ILE A 59 9.55 0.10 -0.93
CA ILE A 59 8.94 0.89 -2.00
C ILE A 59 9.13 0.18 -3.34
N SER A 60 8.20 0.41 -4.28
CA SER A 60 8.33 -0.10 -5.64
C SER A 60 9.46 0.60 -6.41
N ALA A 61 9.93 -0.05 -7.49
CA ALA A 61 10.98 0.51 -8.33
C ALA A 61 10.54 1.86 -8.94
N ARG A 62 9.30 1.95 -9.42
CA ARG A 62 8.75 3.19 -10.01
C ARG A 62 8.74 4.34 -9.03
N VAL A 63 8.23 4.12 -7.82
CA VAL A 63 8.25 5.15 -6.76
C VAL A 63 9.68 5.58 -6.44
N ARG A 64 10.63 4.66 -6.42
CA ARG A 64 12.05 5.00 -6.19
C ARG A 64 12.62 5.86 -7.31
N LEU A 65 12.32 5.55 -8.57
CA LEU A 65 12.75 6.34 -9.71
C LEU A 65 12.14 7.75 -9.68
N ASP A 66 10.87 7.86 -9.31
CA ASP A 66 10.17 9.14 -9.19
C ASP A 66 10.73 10.02 -8.07
N LEU A 67 11.28 9.40 -7.01
CA LEU A 67 11.94 10.13 -5.92
C LEU A 67 13.38 10.58 -6.24
N LEU A 68 14.06 9.88 -7.14
CA LEU A 68 15.48 10.10 -7.41
C LEU A 68 15.73 10.89 -8.71
N LEU A 69 14.84 10.78 -9.67
CA LEU A 69 15.02 11.36 -10.99
C LEU A 69 14.05 12.52 -11.21
N ASP A 70 14.51 13.51 -11.96
CA ASP A 70 13.64 14.57 -12.44
C ASP A 70 12.54 14.01 -13.34
N ALA A 71 11.35 14.61 -13.29
CA ALA A 71 10.22 14.17 -14.10
C ALA A 71 10.45 14.44 -15.61
N GLU A 72 11.20 15.48 -15.92
CA GLU A 72 11.49 15.87 -17.28
C GLU A 72 12.83 15.30 -17.74
N GLY A 73 12.88 14.91 -19.03
CA GLY A 73 14.12 14.46 -19.67
C GLY A 73 14.55 13.03 -19.36
N ARG A 74 13.78 12.27 -18.56
CA ARG A 74 14.04 10.85 -18.32
C ARG A 74 13.41 10.00 -19.40
N PHE A 75 14.11 8.95 -19.80
CA PHE A 75 13.59 7.93 -20.70
C PHE A 75 14.13 6.55 -20.30
N GLU A 76 13.35 5.52 -20.58
CA GLU A 76 13.72 4.15 -20.28
C GLU A 76 14.41 3.53 -21.51
N ILE A 77 15.51 2.82 -21.27
CA ILE A 77 16.22 2.06 -22.29
C ILE A 77 15.89 0.58 -22.06
N GLY A 78 15.57 -0.12 -23.16
CA GLY A 78 15.33 -1.56 -23.12
C GLY A 78 13.92 -1.93 -22.67
N VAL A 79 12.94 -1.05 -22.85
CA VAL A 79 11.51 -1.33 -22.54
C VAL A 79 11.01 -2.54 -23.35
N GLU A 80 11.58 -2.77 -24.54
CA GLU A 80 11.28 -3.89 -25.43
C GLU A 80 11.92 -5.21 -25.00
N VAL A 81 12.84 -5.19 -24.03
CA VAL A 81 13.51 -6.40 -23.54
C VAL A 81 12.57 -7.19 -22.65
N GLY A 82 12.17 -8.35 -23.12
CA GLY A 82 11.36 -9.30 -22.38
C GLY A 82 12.17 -10.55 -21.98
N SER A 83 11.70 -11.26 -20.97
CA SER A 83 12.27 -12.56 -20.61
C SER A 83 11.83 -13.62 -21.62
N VAL A 84 12.79 -14.43 -22.08
CA VAL A 84 12.56 -15.53 -23.01
C VAL A 84 12.82 -16.84 -22.30
N ASP A 85 11.81 -17.70 -22.19
CA ASP A 85 11.94 -19.04 -21.67
C ASP A 85 12.47 -20.01 -22.74
N SER A 86 13.76 -19.93 -23.05
CA SER A 86 14.41 -20.81 -24.04
C SER A 86 14.48 -22.27 -23.58
N LEU A 87 14.50 -22.51 -22.29
CA LEU A 87 14.61 -23.84 -21.69
C LEU A 87 13.25 -24.50 -21.44
N LYS A 88 12.13 -23.76 -21.60
CA LYS A 88 10.77 -24.20 -21.22
C LYS A 88 10.75 -24.77 -19.81
N PHE A 89 11.40 -24.03 -18.91
CA PHE A 89 11.61 -24.47 -17.53
C PHE A 89 10.27 -24.66 -16.79
N LYS A 90 10.19 -25.76 -16.09
CA LYS A 90 9.06 -26.12 -15.24
C LYS A 90 9.57 -26.84 -14.01
N ASP A 91 9.22 -26.33 -12.83
CA ASP A 91 9.26 -27.02 -11.56
C ASP A 91 7.83 -27.37 -11.11
N ASP A 92 7.35 -26.82 -9.99
CA ASP A 92 5.94 -26.93 -9.57
C ASP A 92 5.02 -26.12 -10.49
N LYS A 93 5.52 -24.96 -10.98
CA LYS A 93 4.83 -24.09 -11.95
C LYS A 93 5.73 -23.86 -13.18
N ARG A 94 5.13 -23.53 -14.31
CA ARG A 94 5.90 -23.10 -15.48
C ARG A 94 6.54 -21.74 -15.20
N TYR A 95 7.68 -21.50 -15.80
CA TYR A 95 8.36 -20.20 -15.72
C TYR A 95 7.47 -19.06 -16.24
N SER A 96 6.77 -19.29 -17.35
CA SER A 96 5.81 -18.32 -17.91
C SER A 96 4.72 -17.92 -16.91
N ASP A 97 4.16 -18.90 -16.19
CA ASP A 97 3.08 -18.65 -15.23
C ASP A 97 3.58 -17.81 -14.03
N ARG A 98 4.82 -18.06 -13.59
CA ARG A 98 5.47 -17.26 -12.53
C ARG A 98 5.75 -15.83 -12.99
N LEU A 99 6.13 -15.67 -14.25
CA LEU A 99 6.38 -14.36 -14.82
C LEU A 99 5.10 -13.52 -14.85
N GLU A 100 4.00 -14.10 -15.33
CA GLU A 100 2.69 -13.45 -15.34
C GLU A 100 2.21 -13.08 -13.92
N GLU A 101 2.42 -13.95 -12.93
CA GLU A 101 2.10 -13.65 -11.54
C GLU A 101 2.93 -12.46 -11.02
N ALA A 102 4.24 -12.46 -11.31
CA ALA A 102 5.14 -11.38 -10.91
C ALA A 102 4.80 -10.04 -11.60
N GLU A 103 4.45 -10.06 -12.87
CA GLU A 103 3.99 -8.87 -13.60
C GLU A 103 2.69 -8.30 -13.01
N LYS A 104 1.74 -9.15 -12.65
CA LYS A 104 0.49 -8.73 -12.00
C LYS A 104 0.73 -8.13 -10.62
N GLU A 105 1.68 -8.68 -9.86
CA GLU A 105 2.00 -8.21 -8.52
C GLU A 105 2.81 -6.91 -8.53
N THR A 106 3.77 -6.79 -9.43
CA THR A 106 4.71 -5.67 -9.47
C THR A 106 4.28 -4.54 -10.40
N GLY A 107 3.46 -4.85 -11.41
CA GLY A 107 3.14 -3.94 -12.51
C GLY A 107 4.29 -3.69 -13.49
N GLU A 108 5.36 -4.50 -13.41
CA GLU A 108 6.56 -4.40 -14.25
C GLU A 108 6.67 -5.59 -15.19
N SER A 109 6.95 -5.34 -16.46
CA SER A 109 7.10 -6.39 -17.48
C SER A 109 8.45 -7.09 -17.43
N LEU A 110 9.44 -6.52 -16.74
CA LEU A 110 10.78 -7.08 -16.59
C LEU A 110 11.15 -7.12 -15.10
N SER A 111 11.58 -8.29 -14.64
CA SER A 111 12.11 -8.42 -13.28
C SER A 111 13.56 -7.88 -13.23
N LEU A 112 13.72 -6.62 -12.89
CA LEU A 112 15.02 -5.99 -12.63
C LEU A 112 15.53 -6.33 -11.22
N ILE A 113 15.39 -7.57 -10.79
CA ILE A 113 15.81 -8.00 -9.46
C ILE A 113 17.34 -8.03 -9.32
N HIS A 114 18.07 -7.88 -10.41
CA HIS A 114 19.52 -8.01 -10.46
C HIS A 114 20.23 -6.71 -10.83
N ILE A 115 19.90 -5.68 -10.13
CA ILE A 115 20.75 -4.48 -10.15
C ILE A 115 21.48 -4.40 -8.82
#